data_30e8199a0b5ff31c46e4e82e860c2896
#
_entry.id   30e8199a0b5ff31c46e4e82e860c2896
#
_cell.length_a   1.000
_cell.length_b   1.000
_cell.length_c   1.000
_cell.angle_alpha   90.00
_cell.angle_beta   90.00
_cell.angle_gamma   90.00
#
_symmetry.space_group_name_H-M   'P 1'
#
loop_
_entity.id
_entity.type
_entity.pdbx_description
1 polymer ?
#
loop_
_entity_poly.entity_id
_entity_poly.type
_entity_poly.pdbx_seq_one_letter_code
_entity_poly.pdbx_strand_id
1 'polypeptide(L)'
;DTQDVISQNYNFFDSLKEDYVGFNKWFIKKYDEEAYITINSNNGMLLSFLYLKVEDENENYSNINPQFSPKRRLKIGTFKVISNGFRLGERFVKIIFDNALKNHVQEIYVTIYDKRPEQRRLIDLLEQWGFVLWGTKGEGELVYVRDFSPKFDIENLKAYFPYISKGKNAYIVPIYPEYHTELLPDSILNTESPEEFIEDFPHRNCINK
;
A
#
# COMPACT_ATOMS: atom_id res chain seq x y z
N ASP A 1 6.77 18.50 -15.42
CA ASP A 1 6.59 17.06 -15.67
C ASP A 1 7.05 16.27 -14.44
N THR A 2 6.39 15.14 -14.14
CA THR A 2 6.77 14.27 -13.00
C THR A 2 8.19 13.76 -13.11
N GLN A 3 8.65 13.51 -14.32
CA GLN A 3 10.02 13.06 -14.61
C GLN A 3 11.06 14.13 -14.32
N ASP A 4 10.76 15.38 -14.58
CA ASP A 4 11.64 16.51 -14.25
C ASP A 4 11.80 16.62 -12.72
N VAL A 5 10.72 16.46 -11.97
CA VAL A 5 10.76 16.47 -10.50
C VAL A 5 11.61 15.33 -9.96
N ILE A 6 11.47 14.13 -10.49
CA ILE A 6 12.26 12.96 -10.09
C ILE A 6 13.74 13.19 -10.43
N SER A 7 14.05 13.70 -11.61
CA SER A 7 15.43 13.98 -12.05
C SER A 7 16.11 15.01 -11.16
N GLN A 8 15.40 16.09 -10.81
CA GLN A 8 15.90 17.14 -9.91
C GLN A 8 16.08 16.68 -8.46
N ASN A 9 15.35 15.65 -8.04
CA ASN A 9 15.37 15.10 -6.69
C ASN A 9 16.03 13.71 -6.62
N TYR A 10 16.95 13.40 -7.52
CA TYR A 10 17.53 12.05 -7.62
C TYR A 10 18.30 11.59 -6.38
N ASN A 11 18.80 12.53 -5.55
CA ASN A 11 19.39 12.28 -4.24
C ASN A 11 18.36 11.74 -3.21
N PHE A 12 17.06 11.95 -3.43
CA PHE A 12 16.00 11.31 -2.62
C PHE A 12 16.17 9.78 -2.56
N PHE A 13 16.72 9.16 -3.60
CA PHE A 13 16.87 7.72 -3.73
C PHE A 13 18.23 7.17 -3.22
N ASP A 14 19.12 7.99 -2.63
CA ASP A 14 20.47 7.57 -2.28
C ASP A 14 20.50 6.35 -1.35
N SER A 15 19.66 6.29 -0.30
CA SER A 15 19.59 5.12 0.56
C SER A 15 19.12 3.83 -0.16
N LEU A 16 18.30 3.96 -1.20
CA LEU A 16 17.89 2.83 -2.03
C LEU A 16 19.03 2.39 -2.97
N LYS A 17 19.80 3.33 -3.49
CA LYS A 17 20.98 3.03 -4.32
C LYS A 17 22.07 2.30 -3.52
N GLU A 18 22.21 2.65 -2.24
CA GLU A 18 23.15 1.99 -1.32
C GLU A 18 22.71 0.58 -0.95
N ASP A 19 21.40 0.39 -0.70
CA ASP A 19 20.86 -0.89 -0.28
C ASP A 19 20.69 -1.89 -1.43
N TYR A 20 20.41 -1.40 -2.64
CA TYR A 20 20.09 -2.26 -3.79
C TYR A 20 21.10 -2.08 -4.93
N VAL A 21 21.98 -3.05 -5.06
CA VAL A 21 22.94 -3.08 -6.19
C VAL A 21 22.15 -3.14 -7.50
N GLY A 22 22.40 -2.14 -8.38
CA GLY A 22 21.71 -2.04 -9.66
C GLY A 22 20.38 -1.26 -9.65
N PHE A 23 20.04 -0.59 -8.53
CA PHE A 23 18.87 0.27 -8.43
C PHE A 23 18.76 1.26 -9.61
N ASN A 24 19.85 1.93 -9.97
CA ASN A 24 19.87 2.89 -11.07
C ASN A 24 19.45 2.26 -12.41
N LYS A 25 19.97 1.08 -12.74
CA LYS A 25 19.62 0.37 -13.98
C LYS A 25 18.15 -0.08 -13.96
N TRP A 26 17.68 -0.53 -12.80
CA TRP A 26 16.28 -0.91 -12.61
C TRP A 26 15.37 0.32 -12.73
N PHE A 27 15.73 1.43 -12.11
CA PHE A 27 14.94 2.66 -12.10
C PHE A 27 14.77 3.25 -13.52
N ILE A 28 15.86 3.28 -14.31
CA ILE A 28 15.82 3.71 -15.71
C ILE A 28 14.86 2.85 -16.55
N LYS A 29 14.84 1.52 -16.32
CA LYS A 29 13.91 0.62 -17.03
C LYS A 29 12.45 0.86 -16.66
N LYS A 30 12.18 1.57 -15.57
CA LYS A 30 10.84 1.92 -15.09
C LYS A 30 10.42 3.35 -15.43
N TYR A 31 11.16 4.00 -16.32
CA TYR A 31 10.96 5.40 -16.67
C TYR A 31 9.54 5.69 -17.21
N ASP A 32 8.97 4.77 -18.00
CA ASP A 32 7.63 4.90 -18.58
C ASP A 32 6.51 4.36 -17.69
N GLU A 33 6.84 3.87 -16.49
CA GLU A 33 5.85 3.32 -15.57
C GLU A 33 5.29 4.41 -14.64
N GLU A 34 4.04 4.24 -14.22
CA GLU A 34 3.39 5.18 -13.29
C GLU A 34 3.91 5.03 -11.85
N ALA A 35 4.04 6.14 -11.16
CA ALA A 35 4.38 6.19 -9.75
C ALA A 35 3.59 7.29 -9.03
N TYR A 36 3.30 7.07 -7.76
CA TYR A 36 2.71 8.08 -6.88
C TYR A 36 3.80 8.87 -6.18
N ILE A 37 3.75 10.18 -6.25
CA ILE A 37 4.72 11.07 -5.61
C ILE A 37 4.03 12.14 -4.79
N THR A 38 4.72 12.64 -3.77
CA THR A 38 4.36 13.88 -3.09
C THR A 38 5.55 14.81 -3.13
N ILE A 39 5.30 16.07 -3.50
CA ILE A 39 6.30 17.14 -3.53
C ILE A 39 5.94 18.24 -2.54
N ASN A 40 6.94 18.87 -1.99
CA ASN A 40 6.77 20.07 -1.20
C ASN A 40 6.51 21.25 -2.13
N SER A 41 5.33 21.86 -2.02
CA SER A 41 4.91 22.99 -2.89
C SER A 41 5.80 24.23 -2.76
N ASN A 42 6.50 24.40 -1.64
CA ASN A 42 7.32 25.59 -1.40
C ASN A 42 8.70 25.52 -2.07
N ASN A 43 9.26 24.32 -2.22
CA ASN A 43 10.65 24.17 -2.70
C ASN A 43 10.84 23.07 -3.75
N GLY A 44 9.75 22.40 -4.18
CA GLY A 44 9.81 21.35 -5.19
C GLY A 44 10.47 20.05 -4.76
N MET A 45 10.82 19.88 -3.47
CA MET A 45 11.47 18.68 -2.97
C MET A 45 10.51 17.49 -2.96
N LEU A 46 11.01 16.33 -3.39
CA LEU A 46 10.30 15.06 -3.31
C LEU A 46 10.22 14.60 -1.83
N LEU A 47 9.00 14.39 -1.35
CA LEU A 47 8.73 13.96 0.03
C LEU A 47 8.41 12.48 0.13
N SER A 48 7.85 11.90 -0.92
CA SER A 48 7.50 10.48 -0.96
C SER A 48 7.45 9.97 -2.38
N PHE A 49 7.72 8.67 -2.52
CA PHE A 49 7.66 7.93 -3.78
C PHE A 49 7.11 6.54 -3.53
N LEU A 50 6.12 6.14 -4.33
CA LEU A 50 5.53 4.80 -4.32
C LEU A 50 5.41 4.29 -5.75
N TYR A 51 6.03 3.14 -6.01
CA TYR A 51 5.85 2.38 -7.24
C TYR A 51 5.17 1.05 -6.94
N LEU A 52 4.12 0.75 -7.70
CA LEU A 52 3.33 -0.47 -7.58
C LEU A 52 3.39 -1.28 -8.88
N LYS A 53 3.40 -2.59 -8.76
CA LYS A 53 3.33 -3.52 -9.90
C LYS A 53 2.32 -4.62 -9.59
N VAL A 54 1.36 -4.82 -10.49
CA VAL A 54 0.54 -6.04 -10.47
C VAL A 54 1.38 -7.16 -11.09
N GLU A 55 1.54 -8.24 -10.37
CA GLU A 55 2.23 -9.46 -10.81
C GLU A 55 1.24 -10.58 -11.01
N ASP A 56 1.37 -11.28 -12.14
CA ASP A 56 0.50 -12.38 -12.50
C ASP A 56 0.92 -13.69 -11.83
N GLU A 57 0.09 -14.71 -11.98
CA GLU A 57 0.30 -16.05 -11.37
C GLU A 57 1.59 -16.73 -11.83
N ASN A 58 2.12 -16.35 -12.99
CA ASN A 58 3.33 -16.94 -13.59
C ASN A 58 4.62 -16.21 -13.16
N GLU A 59 4.55 -15.24 -12.24
CA GLU A 59 5.76 -14.55 -11.76
C GLU A 59 6.68 -15.51 -11.01
N ASN A 60 7.99 -15.34 -11.18
CA ASN A 60 8.98 -16.22 -10.57
C ASN A 60 9.32 -15.76 -9.14
N TYR A 61 8.94 -16.57 -8.15
CA TYR A 61 9.20 -16.33 -6.74
C TYR A 61 10.22 -17.30 -6.14
N SER A 62 11.08 -17.93 -6.97
CA SER A 62 12.07 -18.92 -6.50
C SER A 62 13.07 -18.39 -5.48
N ASN A 63 13.24 -17.07 -5.39
CA ASN A 63 14.13 -16.41 -4.43
C ASN A 63 13.42 -15.95 -3.14
N ILE A 64 12.14 -16.29 -2.96
CA ILE A 64 11.37 -16.01 -1.73
C ILE A 64 11.26 -17.32 -0.94
N ASN A 65 11.55 -17.26 0.35
CA ASN A 65 11.49 -18.41 1.27
C ASN A 65 10.66 -18.03 2.52
N PRO A 66 9.53 -18.73 2.83
CA PRO A 66 8.89 -19.77 2.02
C PRO A 66 8.46 -19.29 0.65
N GLN A 67 8.49 -20.16 -0.34
CA GLN A 67 8.11 -19.81 -1.71
C GLN A 67 6.62 -19.47 -1.79
N PHE A 68 6.30 -18.44 -2.53
CA PHE A 68 4.91 -18.09 -2.83
C PHE A 68 4.25 -19.12 -3.75
N SER A 69 2.99 -19.44 -3.46
CA SER A 69 2.15 -20.16 -4.43
C SER A 69 1.86 -19.29 -5.65
N PRO A 70 1.59 -19.87 -6.82
CA PRO A 70 1.10 -19.14 -7.99
C PRO A 70 -0.18 -18.37 -7.66
N LYS A 71 -0.15 -17.03 -7.77
CA LYS A 71 -1.28 -16.15 -7.43
C LYS A 71 -1.00 -14.75 -7.96
N ARG A 72 -2.04 -14.08 -8.41
CA ARG A 72 -1.95 -12.66 -8.77
C ARG A 72 -1.77 -11.81 -7.51
N ARG A 73 -0.79 -10.90 -7.52
CA ARG A 73 -0.40 -10.08 -6.36
C ARG A 73 -0.14 -8.64 -6.74
N LEU A 74 -0.35 -7.74 -5.80
CA LEU A 74 0.16 -6.38 -5.88
C LEU A 74 1.51 -6.32 -5.16
N LYS A 75 2.56 -5.98 -5.88
CA LYS A 75 3.88 -5.73 -5.32
C LYS A 75 4.08 -4.25 -5.06
N ILE A 76 4.54 -3.93 -3.85
CA ILE A 76 5.13 -2.64 -3.55
C ILE A 76 6.59 -2.72 -4.00
N GLY A 77 6.88 -2.17 -5.19
CA GLY A 77 8.21 -2.25 -5.80
C GLY A 77 9.20 -1.26 -5.21
N THR A 78 8.73 -0.08 -4.85
CA THR A 78 9.50 0.94 -4.12
C THR A 78 8.55 1.78 -3.28
N PHE A 79 8.88 1.94 -2.02
CA PHE A 79 8.14 2.81 -1.11
C PHE A 79 9.12 3.57 -0.22
N LYS A 80 9.17 4.88 -0.38
CA LYS A 80 9.99 5.76 0.44
C LYS A 80 9.23 7.01 0.83
N VAL A 81 9.31 7.38 2.11
CA VAL A 81 8.71 8.58 2.68
C VAL A 81 9.76 9.29 3.53
N ILE A 82 9.95 10.58 3.30
CA ILE A 82 10.71 11.44 4.21
C ILE A 82 9.76 11.87 5.33
N SER A 83 10.08 11.51 6.57
CA SER A 83 9.29 11.87 7.74
C SER A 83 9.28 13.39 7.93
N ASN A 84 8.09 14.00 7.83
CA ASN A 84 7.90 15.43 8.00
C ASN A 84 6.62 15.80 8.76
N GLY A 85 6.04 14.87 9.52
CA GLY A 85 4.87 15.10 10.36
C GLY A 85 3.50 15.09 9.66
N PHE A 86 3.42 14.86 8.33
CA PHE A 86 2.17 14.93 7.57
C PHE A 86 1.43 13.59 7.40
N ARG A 87 1.76 12.55 8.16
CA ARG A 87 1.16 11.20 8.03
C ARG A 87 1.16 10.67 6.58
N LEU A 88 2.20 11.02 5.81
CA LEU A 88 2.29 10.62 4.41
C LEU A 88 2.30 9.09 4.24
N GLY A 89 2.95 8.38 5.15
CA GLY A 89 2.97 6.91 5.13
C GLY A 89 1.56 6.31 5.12
N GLU A 90 0.68 6.77 6.01
CA GLU A 90 -0.71 6.29 6.09
C GLU A 90 -1.49 6.56 4.79
N ARG A 91 -1.29 7.75 4.18
CA ARG A 91 -1.92 8.10 2.89
C ARG A 91 -1.47 7.14 1.78
N PHE A 92 -0.19 6.80 1.76
CA PHE A 92 0.35 5.87 0.76
C PHE A 92 -0.13 4.44 0.98
N VAL A 93 -0.29 4.00 2.24
CA VAL A 93 -0.90 2.68 2.53
C VAL A 93 -2.34 2.64 1.99
N LYS A 94 -3.11 3.74 2.15
CA LYS A 94 -4.44 3.82 1.53
C LYS A 94 -4.37 3.66 0.00
N ILE A 95 -3.46 4.39 -0.67
CA ILE A 95 -3.26 4.27 -2.13
C ILE A 95 -2.92 2.82 -2.52
N ILE A 96 -2.09 2.14 -1.75
CA ILE A 96 -1.73 0.74 -1.98
C ILE A 96 -2.99 -0.14 -1.92
N PHE A 97 -3.82 0.04 -0.90
CA PHE A 97 -5.06 -0.72 -0.74
C PHE A 97 -6.08 -0.43 -1.84
N ASP A 98 -6.27 0.85 -2.19
CA ASP A 98 -7.13 1.27 -3.29
C ASP A 98 -6.70 0.62 -4.62
N ASN A 99 -5.38 0.52 -4.87
CA ASN A 99 -4.86 -0.16 -6.06
C ASN A 99 -5.09 -1.68 -6.01
N ALA A 100 -4.96 -2.32 -4.85
CA ALA A 100 -5.23 -3.75 -4.71
C ALA A 100 -6.69 -4.04 -5.05
N LEU A 101 -7.62 -3.25 -4.51
CA LEU A 101 -9.04 -3.38 -4.77
C LEU A 101 -9.39 -3.12 -6.23
N LYS A 102 -8.96 -1.99 -6.79
CA LYS A 102 -9.17 -1.64 -8.20
C LYS A 102 -8.69 -2.72 -9.16
N ASN A 103 -7.62 -3.42 -8.82
CA ASN A 103 -7.06 -4.50 -9.63
C ASN A 103 -7.58 -5.89 -9.23
N HIS A 104 -8.56 -5.99 -8.32
CA HIS A 104 -9.12 -7.25 -7.81
C HIS A 104 -8.03 -8.22 -7.32
N VAL A 105 -7.06 -7.70 -6.58
CA VAL A 105 -5.93 -8.45 -6.04
C VAL A 105 -6.11 -8.64 -4.56
N GLN A 106 -6.12 -9.89 -4.10
CA GLN A 106 -6.38 -10.25 -2.71
C GLN A 106 -5.12 -10.22 -1.83
N GLU A 107 -3.95 -10.13 -2.41
CA GLU A 107 -2.68 -10.21 -1.68
C GLU A 107 -1.71 -9.13 -2.13
N ILE A 108 -1.17 -8.40 -1.16
CA ILE A 108 -0.15 -7.39 -1.38
C ILE A 108 1.14 -7.88 -0.72
N TYR A 109 2.29 -7.65 -1.35
CA TYR A 109 3.55 -7.91 -0.69
C TYR A 109 4.58 -6.82 -0.94
N VAL A 110 5.55 -6.75 -0.04
CA VAL A 110 6.70 -5.87 -0.12
C VAL A 110 7.95 -6.62 0.32
N THR A 111 9.08 -6.29 -0.28
CA THR A 111 10.40 -6.73 0.19
C THR A 111 11.17 -5.54 0.72
N ILE A 112 11.75 -5.66 1.91
CA ILE A 112 12.41 -4.56 2.61
C ILE A 112 13.55 -5.07 3.48
N TYR A 113 14.67 -4.35 3.50
CA TYR A 113 15.72 -4.57 4.50
C TYR A 113 15.33 -3.92 5.83
N ASP A 114 15.81 -4.50 6.94
CA ASP A 114 15.71 -3.92 8.29
C ASP A 114 17.13 -3.52 8.77
N LYS A 115 17.76 -2.60 8.05
CA LYS A 115 19.14 -2.14 8.32
C LYS A 115 19.19 -0.71 8.87
N ARG A 116 18.10 0.05 8.70
CA ARG A 116 18.07 1.49 8.97
C ARG A 116 16.82 1.89 9.76
N PRO A 117 16.89 2.94 10.58
CA PRO A 117 15.72 3.40 11.35
C PRO A 117 14.49 3.74 10.51
N GLU A 118 14.70 4.29 9.30
CA GLU A 118 13.59 4.60 8.38
C GLU A 118 12.92 3.35 7.83
N GLN A 119 13.68 2.29 7.57
CA GLN A 119 13.13 0.99 7.17
C GLN A 119 12.34 0.36 8.31
N ARG A 120 12.85 0.41 9.53
CA ARG A 120 12.14 -0.06 10.72
C ARG A 120 10.81 0.66 10.91
N ARG A 121 10.80 2.00 10.80
CA ARG A 121 9.55 2.78 10.87
C ARG A 121 8.55 2.41 9.78
N LEU A 122 9.04 2.09 8.58
CA LEU A 122 8.16 1.62 7.50
C LEU A 122 7.60 0.23 7.80
N ILE A 123 8.39 -0.68 8.33
CA ILE A 123 7.94 -1.99 8.79
C ILE A 123 6.87 -1.85 9.87
N ASP A 124 7.12 -1.03 10.90
CA ASP A 124 6.17 -0.78 11.99
C ASP A 124 4.84 -0.21 11.44
N LEU A 125 4.90 0.69 10.45
CA LEU A 125 3.72 1.18 9.76
C LEU A 125 2.98 0.05 9.05
N LEU A 126 3.65 -0.76 8.26
CA LEU A 126 3.04 -1.86 7.51
C LEU A 126 2.39 -2.88 8.46
N GLU A 127 3.06 -3.23 9.56
CA GLU A 127 2.51 -4.13 10.59
C GLU A 127 1.23 -3.56 11.23
N GLN A 128 1.19 -2.25 11.50
CA GLN A 128 -0.03 -1.58 11.99
C GLN A 128 -1.20 -1.71 11.02
N TRP A 129 -0.93 -1.83 9.72
CA TRP A 129 -1.93 -1.98 8.67
C TRP A 129 -2.16 -3.44 8.29
N GLY A 130 -1.71 -4.37 9.13
CA GLY A 130 -2.01 -5.78 9.02
C GLY A 130 -1.12 -6.55 8.05
N PHE A 131 0.02 -5.99 7.65
CA PHE A 131 1.05 -6.78 7.00
C PHE A 131 1.72 -7.69 8.04
N VAL A 132 1.98 -8.90 7.66
CA VAL A 132 2.67 -9.89 8.49
C VAL A 132 3.94 -10.37 7.81
N LEU A 133 4.96 -10.66 8.60
CA LEU A 133 6.19 -11.23 8.10
C LEU A 133 5.90 -12.61 7.53
N TRP A 134 6.18 -12.78 6.23
CA TRP A 134 6.07 -14.04 5.52
C TRP A 134 7.37 -14.86 5.59
N GLY A 135 8.48 -14.18 5.37
CA GLY A 135 9.78 -14.82 5.28
C GLY A 135 10.84 -13.89 4.71
N THR A 136 11.72 -14.43 3.90
CA THR A 136 12.86 -13.69 3.35
C THR A 136 13.00 -13.86 1.84
N LYS A 137 13.70 -12.90 1.21
CA LYS A 137 14.07 -12.94 -0.20
C LYS A 137 15.57 -12.73 -0.34
N GLY A 138 16.21 -13.58 -1.15
CA GLY A 138 17.64 -13.46 -1.48
C GLY A 138 18.51 -13.35 -0.23
N GLU A 139 19.37 -12.35 -0.17
CA GLU A 139 20.38 -12.15 0.88
C GLU A 139 19.83 -11.40 2.11
N GLY A 140 18.57 -11.65 2.50
CA GLY A 140 18.04 -11.18 3.78
C GLY A 140 17.08 -9.98 3.69
N GLU A 141 16.50 -9.70 2.53
CA GLU A 141 15.32 -8.86 2.50
C GLU A 141 14.17 -9.57 3.21
N LEU A 142 13.48 -8.89 4.11
CA LEU A 142 12.24 -9.37 4.72
C LEU A 142 11.09 -9.26 3.72
N VAL A 143 10.22 -10.25 3.70
CA VAL A 143 9.01 -10.27 2.87
C VAL A 143 7.81 -10.11 3.78
N TYR A 144 7.09 -9.00 3.63
CA TYR A 144 5.84 -8.74 4.33
C TYR A 144 4.66 -8.90 3.39
N VAL A 145 3.60 -9.53 3.89
CA VAL A 145 2.39 -9.84 3.11
C VAL A 145 1.16 -9.32 3.83
N ARG A 146 0.25 -8.70 3.08
CA ARG A 146 -1.11 -8.39 3.50
C ARG A 146 -2.08 -9.21 2.64
N ASP A 147 -2.77 -10.15 3.27
CA ASP A 147 -3.78 -10.97 2.63
C ASP A 147 -5.18 -10.46 3.03
N PHE A 148 -6.04 -10.21 2.03
CA PHE A 148 -7.44 -9.81 2.22
C PHE A 148 -8.41 -10.98 2.05
N SER A 149 -7.91 -12.18 1.71
CA SER A 149 -8.73 -13.36 1.46
C SER A 149 -9.31 -14.07 2.70
N PRO A 150 -8.76 -13.91 3.95
CA PRO A 150 -9.37 -14.53 5.11
C PRO A 150 -10.83 -14.09 5.26
N LYS A 151 -11.70 -15.08 5.47
CA LYS A 151 -13.10 -14.80 5.76
C LYS A 151 -13.19 -13.87 6.97
N PHE A 152 -14.08 -12.93 6.84
CA PHE A 152 -14.37 -11.94 7.85
C PHE A 152 -14.75 -12.62 9.18
N ASP A 153 -13.93 -12.35 10.22
CA ASP A 153 -14.21 -12.81 11.56
C ASP A 153 -14.67 -11.60 12.40
N ILE A 154 -15.97 -11.60 12.74
CA ILE A 154 -16.60 -10.53 13.52
C ILE A 154 -15.89 -10.32 14.87
N GLU A 155 -15.35 -11.37 15.47
CA GLU A 155 -14.65 -11.27 16.77
C GLU A 155 -13.26 -10.63 16.64
N ASN A 156 -12.67 -10.69 15.44
CA ASN A 156 -11.36 -10.09 15.12
C ASN A 156 -11.44 -8.81 14.27
N LEU A 157 -12.60 -8.17 14.22
CA LEU A 157 -12.80 -6.90 13.51
C LEU A 157 -11.67 -5.89 13.71
N LYS A 158 -11.11 -5.82 14.93
CA LYS A 158 -10.01 -4.92 15.27
C LYS A 158 -8.72 -5.20 14.49
N ALA A 159 -8.49 -6.43 14.07
CA ALA A 159 -7.32 -6.81 13.26
C ALA A 159 -7.49 -6.42 11.77
N TYR A 160 -8.73 -6.25 11.32
CA TYR A 160 -9.05 -5.96 9.92
C TYR A 160 -9.37 -4.48 9.65
N PHE A 161 -9.58 -3.67 10.70
CA PHE A 161 -9.85 -2.24 10.56
C PHE A 161 -8.62 -1.41 10.93
N PRO A 162 -7.77 -1.06 9.98
CA PRO A 162 -6.57 -0.27 10.24
C PRO A 162 -6.86 1.18 10.64
N TYR A 163 -8.13 1.61 10.64
CA TYR A 163 -8.54 3.00 10.83
C TYR A 163 -9.03 3.35 12.24
N ILE A 164 -8.97 2.41 13.20
CA ILE A 164 -9.33 2.74 14.56
C ILE A 164 -8.23 3.58 15.19
N SER A 165 -8.36 4.88 15.07
CA SER A 165 -7.51 5.84 15.76
C SER A 165 -8.01 5.99 17.19
N LYS A 166 -7.26 5.49 18.17
CA LYS A 166 -7.57 5.70 19.59
C LYS A 166 -7.68 7.20 19.89
N GLY A 167 -8.76 7.61 20.55
CA GLY A 167 -8.97 9.00 20.98
C GLY A 167 -9.59 9.93 19.92
N LYS A 168 -10.17 9.41 18.85
CA LYS A 168 -10.98 10.18 17.91
C LYS A 168 -12.46 9.90 18.09
N ASN A 169 -13.30 10.94 17.98
CA ASN A 169 -14.76 10.82 18.12
C ASN A 169 -15.47 10.54 16.78
N ALA A 170 -14.74 10.46 15.70
CA ALA A 170 -15.28 10.14 14.36
C ALA A 170 -14.37 9.13 13.66
N TYR A 171 -14.98 8.15 13.03
CA TYR A 171 -14.30 7.15 12.21
C TYR A 171 -14.78 7.29 10.79
N ILE A 172 -13.85 7.46 9.85
CA ILE A 172 -14.17 7.39 8.42
C ILE A 172 -13.71 6.01 7.98
N VAL A 173 -14.67 5.15 7.68
CA VAL A 173 -14.41 3.84 7.09
C VAL A 173 -14.68 3.95 5.61
N PRO A 174 -13.68 3.87 4.72
CA PRO A 174 -13.95 3.74 3.31
C PRO A 174 -14.60 2.36 3.09
N ILE A 175 -15.83 2.35 2.64
CA ILE A 175 -16.53 1.13 2.25
C ILE A 175 -16.54 1.12 0.74
N TYR A 176 -15.99 0.07 0.16
CA TYR A 176 -16.06 -0.18 -1.27
C TYR A 176 -17.31 -0.98 -1.57
N PRO A 177 -17.95 -0.81 -2.74
CA PRO A 177 -19.19 -1.50 -3.09
C PRO A 177 -19.12 -3.02 -2.86
N GLU A 178 -18.01 -3.65 -3.20
CA GLU A 178 -17.78 -5.08 -3.04
C GLU A 178 -17.85 -5.52 -1.58
N TYR A 179 -17.21 -4.77 -0.68
CA TYR A 179 -17.26 -5.07 0.76
C TYR A 179 -18.60 -4.74 1.37
N HIS A 180 -19.26 -3.67 0.90
CA HIS A 180 -20.59 -3.34 1.38
C HIS A 180 -21.57 -4.47 1.10
N THR A 181 -21.55 -5.02 -0.11
CA THR A 181 -22.42 -6.13 -0.50
C THR A 181 -22.13 -7.40 0.31
N GLU A 182 -20.86 -7.68 0.59
CA GLU A 182 -20.46 -8.83 1.41
C GLU A 182 -20.86 -8.69 2.89
N LEU A 183 -20.70 -7.50 3.45
CA LEU A 183 -20.96 -7.22 4.87
C LEU A 183 -22.46 -6.97 5.17
N LEU A 184 -23.18 -6.39 4.22
CA LEU A 184 -24.57 -5.99 4.36
C LEU A 184 -25.37 -6.47 3.13
N PRO A 185 -25.55 -7.79 2.96
CA PRO A 185 -26.15 -8.35 1.76
C PRO A 185 -27.60 -7.88 1.53
N ASP A 186 -28.32 -7.53 2.59
CA ASP A 186 -29.70 -7.06 2.54
C ASP A 186 -29.81 -5.52 2.48
N SER A 187 -28.71 -4.81 2.27
CA SER A 187 -28.73 -3.35 2.19
C SER A 187 -29.41 -2.88 0.90
N ILE A 188 -30.24 -1.85 1.03
CA ILE A 188 -30.86 -1.17 -0.12
C ILE A 188 -29.82 -0.62 -1.09
N LEU A 189 -28.65 -0.25 -0.61
CA LEU A 189 -27.55 0.27 -1.43
C LEU A 189 -26.95 -0.75 -2.40
N ASN A 190 -27.22 -2.04 -2.19
CA ASN A 190 -26.76 -3.10 -3.11
C ASN A 190 -27.49 -3.10 -4.46
N THR A 191 -28.59 -2.38 -4.56
CA THR A 191 -29.39 -2.24 -5.79
C THR A 191 -28.97 -1.03 -6.62
N GLU A 192 -28.11 -0.17 -6.08
CA GLU A 192 -27.61 1.02 -6.76
C GLU A 192 -26.47 0.66 -7.73
N SER A 193 -26.28 1.46 -8.78
CA SER A 193 -25.12 1.30 -9.65
C SER A 193 -23.83 1.63 -8.90
N PRO A 194 -22.68 1.10 -9.31
CA PRO A 194 -21.40 1.46 -8.69
C PRO A 194 -21.14 2.96 -8.66
N GLU A 195 -21.56 3.70 -9.68
CA GLU A 195 -21.42 5.14 -9.77
C GLU A 195 -22.29 5.85 -8.71
N GLU A 196 -23.56 5.50 -8.59
CA GLU A 196 -24.48 6.05 -7.58
C GLU A 196 -24.02 5.71 -6.17
N PHE A 197 -23.51 4.50 -5.95
CA PHE A 197 -22.94 4.09 -4.68
C PHE A 197 -21.76 4.99 -4.28
N ILE A 198 -20.87 5.33 -5.22
CA ILE A 198 -19.71 6.19 -4.99
C ILE A 198 -20.12 7.64 -4.73
N GLU A 199 -21.14 8.15 -5.43
CA GLU A 199 -21.62 9.52 -5.27
C GLU A 199 -22.35 9.74 -3.93
N ASP A 200 -23.22 8.81 -3.54
CA ASP A 200 -24.06 8.96 -2.34
C ASP A 200 -23.33 8.59 -1.03
N PHE A 201 -22.36 7.70 -1.10
CA PHE A 201 -21.70 7.16 0.07
C PHE A 201 -20.87 8.18 0.88
N PRO A 202 -20.18 9.16 0.29
CA PRO A 202 -19.45 10.19 1.05
C PRO A 202 -20.33 10.98 2.01
N HIS A 203 -21.60 11.14 1.70
CA HIS A 203 -22.56 11.90 2.52
C HIS A 203 -23.19 11.08 3.65
N ARG A 204 -23.14 9.74 3.58
CA ARG A 204 -23.78 8.82 4.55
C ARG A 204 -22.82 8.21 5.57
N ASN A 205 -21.49 8.31 5.35
CA ASN A 205 -20.47 7.60 6.12
C ASN A 205 -19.94 8.33 7.36
N CYS A 206 -20.55 9.41 7.80
CA CYS A 206 -20.25 10.00 9.11
C CYS A 206 -21.08 9.27 10.17
N ILE A 207 -20.55 8.19 10.74
CA ILE A 207 -21.10 7.61 11.96
C ILE A 207 -20.61 8.48 13.13
N ASN A 208 -21.46 9.41 13.54
CA ASN A 208 -21.28 10.13 14.80
C ASN A 208 -21.60 9.16 15.96
N LYS A 209 -20.65 8.96 16.84
CA LYS A 209 -20.89 8.51 18.21
C LYS A 209 -20.85 9.67 19.16
#